data_6fd4b223ad9a9eaa2dadd2212e6e161b
#
_entry.id   6fd4b223ad9a9eaa2dadd2212e6e161b
#
_cell.length_a   1.000
_cell.length_b   1.000
_cell.length_c   1.000
_cell.angle_alpha   90.00
_cell.angle_beta   90.00
_cell.angle_gamma   90.00
#
_symmetry.space_group_name_H-M   'P 1'
#
loop_
_entity.id
_entity.type
_entity.pdbx_description
1 polymer ?
#
loop_
_entity_poly.entity_id
_entity_poly.type
_entity_poly.pdbx_seq_one_letter_code
_entity_poly.pdbx_strand_id
1 'polypeptide(L)'
;MIKHVVIWNLKDPSRKALHIAAIRAALEGLRGRIPGLLAIEVGADIGSDANARDVVLYSEFADRSALDAYQQHPLHVVVKDVVGPLVTDRSVVDWEA
;
A
#
# COMPACT_ATOMS: atom_id res chain seq x y z
N MET A 1 16.96 -7.03 3.64
CA MET A 1 15.52 -6.73 3.68
C MET A 1 15.19 -5.62 2.70
N ILE A 2 14.07 -5.71 2.02
CA ILE A 2 13.59 -4.66 1.11
C ILE A 2 12.47 -3.89 1.79
N LYS A 3 12.55 -2.57 1.75
CA LYS A 3 11.46 -1.67 2.14
C LYS A 3 10.77 -1.16 0.88
N HIS A 4 9.45 -1.28 0.85
CA HIS A 4 8.61 -0.93 -0.29
C HIS A 4 7.59 0.11 0.16
N VAL A 5 7.63 1.29 -0.44
CA VAL A 5 6.72 2.39 -0.11
C VAL A 5 5.95 2.79 -1.36
N VAL A 6 4.64 2.87 -1.23
CA VAL A 6 3.75 3.38 -2.27
C VAL A 6 2.93 4.53 -1.70
N ILE A 7 2.80 5.60 -2.44
CA ILE A 7 2.07 6.80 -2.03
C ILE A 7 1.04 7.10 -3.11
N TRP A 8 -0.18 7.42 -2.70
CA TRP A 8 -1.27 7.78 -3.62
C TRP A 8 -2.07 8.98 -3.14
N ASN A 9 -2.78 9.59 -4.08
CA ASN A 9 -3.95 10.42 -3.78
C ASN A 9 -5.21 9.56 -3.86
N LEU A 10 -6.26 9.98 -3.15
CA LEU A 10 -7.59 9.40 -3.31
C LEU A 10 -8.27 10.03 -4.52
N LYS A 11 -9.00 9.23 -5.30
CA LYS A 11 -9.82 9.74 -6.39
C LYS A 11 -11.00 10.58 -5.89
N ASP A 12 -11.54 10.20 -4.72
CA ASP A 12 -12.66 10.92 -4.10
C ASP A 12 -12.30 11.31 -2.66
N PRO A 13 -11.63 12.47 -2.46
CA PRO A 13 -11.24 12.91 -1.12
C PRO A 13 -12.42 13.24 -0.21
N SER A 14 -13.63 13.44 -0.76
CA SER A 14 -14.83 13.69 0.05
C SER A 14 -15.23 12.48 0.90
N ARG A 15 -14.73 11.27 0.56
CA ARG A 15 -14.98 10.01 1.27
C ARG A 15 -13.71 9.44 1.90
N LYS A 16 -12.80 10.30 2.32
CA LYS A 16 -11.48 9.90 2.79
C LYS A 16 -11.54 8.83 3.87
N ALA A 17 -12.29 9.03 4.94
CA ALA A 17 -12.37 8.08 6.05
C ALA A 17 -12.83 6.69 5.58
N LEU A 18 -13.86 6.64 4.74
CA LEU A 18 -14.41 5.40 4.21
C LEU A 18 -13.41 4.67 3.30
N HIS A 19 -12.80 5.40 2.37
CA HIS A 19 -11.88 4.81 1.40
C HIS A 19 -10.55 4.41 2.03
N ILE A 20 -10.02 5.17 2.98
CA ILE A 20 -8.82 4.78 3.75
C ILE A 20 -9.10 3.51 4.55
N ALA A 21 -10.26 3.39 5.19
CA ALA A 21 -10.62 2.18 5.93
C ALA A 21 -10.66 0.95 5.00
N ALA A 22 -11.20 1.08 3.79
CA ALA A 22 -11.24 0.00 2.81
C ALA A 22 -9.83 -0.39 2.32
N ILE A 23 -8.97 0.59 2.04
CA ILE A 23 -7.59 0.38 1.61
C ILE A 23 -6.80 -0.32 2.72
N ARG A 24 -6.93 0.17 3.95
CA ARG A 24 -6.26 -0.41 5.12
C ARG A 24 -6.68 -1.86 5.35
N ALA A 25 -7.98 -2.14 5.33
CA ALA A 25 -8.48 -3.50 5.53
C ALA A 25 -7.96 -4.46 4.44
N ALA A 26 -7.95 -4.03 3.18
CA ALA A 26 -7.48 -4.85 2.08
C ALA A 26 -5.98 -5.15 2.18
N LEU A 27 -5.15 -4.14 2.38
CA LEU A 27 -3.69 -4.28 2.38
C LEU A 27 -3.17 -4.87 3.68
N GLU A 28 -3.58 -4.36 4.83
CA GLU A 28 -3.15 -4.93 6.13
C GLU A 28 -3.69 -6.33 6.36
N GLY A 29 -4.79 -6.69 5.70
CA GLY A 29 -5.33 -8.04 5.68
C GLY A 29 -4.41 -9.08 5.05
N LEU A 30 -3.38 -8.66 4.33
CA LEU A 30 -2.37 -9.58 3.76
C LEU A 30 -1.33 -10.03 4.79
N ARG A 31 -1.30 -9.40 5.96
CA ARG A 31 -0.33 -9.73 7.01
C ARG A 31 -0.42 -11.21 7.38
N GLY A 32 0.73 -11.89 7.36
CA GLY A 32 0.81 -13.33 7.69
C GLY A 32 0.32 -14.27 6.58
N ARG A 33 -0.06 -13.75 5.40
CA ARG A 33 -0.64 -14.54 4.32
C ARG A 33 0.23 -14.57 3.05
N ILE A 34 1.30 -13.78 3.02
CA ILE A 34 2.21 -13.68 1.87
C ILE A 34 3.59 -14.13 2.31
N PRO A 35 4.18 -15.17 1.68
CA PRO A 35 5.55 -15.57 2.00
C PRO A 35 6.55 -14.43 1.81
N GLY A 36 7.40 -14.20 2.81
CA GLY A 36 8.42 -13.15 2.76
C GLY A 36 7.95 -11.75 3.07
N LEU A 37 6.65 -11.51 3.23
CA LEU A 37 6.12 -10.24 3.71
C LEU A 37 6.32 -10.16 5.22
N LEU A 38 7.20 -9.25 5.67
CA LEU A 38 7.60 -9.12 7.08
C LEU A 38 6.75 -8.09 7.84
N ALA A 39 6.34 -7.02 7.17
CA ALA A 39 5.53 -5.96 7.75
C ALA A 39 4.72 -5.28 6.67
N ILE A 40 3.53 -4.82 7.03
CA ILE A 40 2.67 -4.04 6.15
C ILE A 40 1.81 -3.09 6.98
N GLU A 41 1.76 -1.82 6.55
CA GLU A 41 1.00 -0.78 7.24
C GLU A 41 0.46 0.23 6.22
N VAL A 42 -0.75 0.67 6.42
CA VAL A 42 -1.37 1.76 5.65
C VAL A 42 -1.55 2.96 6.55
N GLY A 43 -1.03 4.11 6.11
CA GLY A 43 -1.16 5.38 6.83
C GLY A 43 -1.93 6.41 6.00
N ALA A 44 -2.72 7.23 6.69
CA ALA A 44 -3.41 8.36 6.09
C ALA A 44 -2.68 9.64 6.46
N ASP A 45 -2.56 10.56 5.50
CA ASP A 45 -1.99 11.89 5.78
C ASP A 45 -2.88 12.65 6.76
N ILE A 46 -2.25 13.27 7.75
CA ILE A 46 -2.92 14.11 8.76
C ILE A 46 -2.46 15.57 8.70
N GLY A 47 -1.54 15.88 7.79
CA GLY A 47 -0.97 17.20 7.66
C GLY A 47 -1.75 18.09 6.70
N SER A 48 -1.17 19.27 6.45
CA SER A 48 -1.72 20.28 5.57
C SER A 48 -0.69 20.82 4.58
N ASP A 49 0.40 20.08 4.36
CA ASP A 49 1.42 20.47 3.40
C ASP A 49 0.86 20.44 1.98
N ALA A 50 1.22 21.45 1.17
CA ALA A 50 0.73 21.55 -0.21
C ALA A 50 1.22 20.40 -1.10
N ASN A 51 2.31 19.74 -0.72
CA ASN A 51 2.88 18.60 -1.46
C ASN A 51 2.46 17.24 -0.88
N ALA A 52 1.60 17.22 0.14
CA ALA A 52 1.15 15.97 0.75
C ALA A 52 0.33 15.14 -0.24
N ARG A 53 0.44 13.83 -0.11
CA ARG A 53 -0.45 12.85 -0.72
C ARG A 53 -1.40 12.31 0.35
N ASP A 54 -2.43 11.58 -0.05
CA ASP A 54 -3.49 11.20 0.88
C ASP A 54 -3.19 9.95 1.68
N VAL A 55 -2.49 8.98 1.10
CA VAL A 55 -2.32 7.66 1.69
C VAL A 55 -0.96 7.07 1.34
N VAL A 56 -0.38 6.34 2.30
CA VAL A 56 0.87 5.62 2.13
C VAL A 56 0.68 4.15 2.47
N LEU A 57 1.31 3.29 1.67
CA LEU A 57 1.56 1.89 1.99
C LEU A 57 3.03 1.75 2.33
N TYR A 58 3.34 1.26 3.53
CA TYR A 58 4.68 0.86 3.93
C TYR A 58 4.72 -0.66 4.10
N SER A 59 5.70 -1.30 3.52
CA SER A 59 5.85 -2.75 3.65
C SER A 59 7.32 -3.15 3.64
N GLU A 60 7.61 -4.31 4.24
CA GLU A 60 8.96 -4.89 4.33
C GLU A 60 8.92 -6.31 3.80
N PHE A 61 9.92 -6.66 3.00
CA PHE A 61 10.07 -8.00 2.43
C PHE A 61 11.45 -8.57 2.76
N ALA A 62 11.53 -9.88 2.91
CA ALA A 62 12.78 -10.57 3.25
C ALA A 62 13.89 -10.28 2.23
N ASP A 63 13.54 -10.24 0.93
CA ASP A 63 14.45 -9.99 -0.18
C ASP A 63 13.67 -9.54 -1.43
N ARG A 64 14.39 -9.25 -2.52
CA ARG A 64 13.77 -8.82 -3.79
C ARG A 64 12.85 -9.89 -4.38
N SER A 65 13.23 -11.15 -4.22
CA SER A 65 12.46 -12.29 -4.71
C SER A 65 11.08 -12.34 -4.06
N ALA A 66 11.02 -12.05 -2.75
CA ALA A 66 9.78 -11.98 -2.00
C ALA A 66 8.90 -10.82 -2.46
N LEU A 67 9.48 -9.65 -2.74
CA LEU A 67 8.74 -8.51 -3.29
C LEU A 67 8.17 -8.84 -4.67
N ASP A 68 8.97 -9.43 -5.56
CA ASP A 68 8.51 -9.81 -6.89
C ASP A 68 7.37 -10.82 -6.83
N ALA A 69 7.50 -11.83 -5.98
CA ALA A 69 6.45 -12.85 -5.77
C ALA A 69 5.16 -12.23 -5.23
N TYR A 70 5.28 -11.27 -4.31
CA TYR A 70 4.14 -10.53 -3.76
C TYR A 70 3.35 -9.81 -4.86
N GLN A 71 4.04 -9.14 -5.76
CA GLN A 71 3.39 -8.36 -6.82
C GLN A 71 2.57 -9.22 -7.78
N GLN A 72 2.89 -10.50 -7.89
CA GLN A 72 2.20 -11.47 -8.74
C GLN A 72 1.29 -12.41 -7.94
N HIS A 73 1.28 -12.31 -6.62
CA HIS A 73 0.52 -13.21 -5.77
C HIS A 73 -1.00 -13.02 -5.98
N PRO A 74 -1.80 -14.11 -6.08
CA PRO A 74 -3.24 -14.01 -6.27
C PRO A 74 -3.96 -13.13 -5.26
N LEU A 75 -3.56 -13.16 -3.99
CA LEU A 75 -4.15 -12.32 -2.95
C LEU A 75 -3.86 -10.83 -3.19
N HIS A 76 -2.68 -10.49 -3.68
CA HIS A 76 -2.34 -9.11 -4.03
C HIS A 76 -3.12 -8.64 -5.27
N VAL A 77 -3.33 -9.51 -6.24
CA VAL A 77 -4.15 -9.21 -7.42
C VAL A 77 -5.57 -8.84 -7.01
N VAL A 78 -6.17 -9.60 -6.09
CA VAL A 78 -7.50 -9.29 -5.54
C VAL A 78 -7.52 -7.94 -4.82
N VAL A 79 -6.49 -7.66 -4.02
CA VAL A 79 -6.35 -6.37 -3.31
C VAL A 79 -6.25 -5.20 -4.30
N LYS A 80 -5.55 -5.37 -5.41
CA LYS A 80 -5.46 -4.33 -6.46
C LYS A 80 -6.83 -3.99 -7.04
N ASP A 81 -7.73 -4.96 -7.16
CA ASP A 81 -9.09 -4.73 -7.64
C ASP A 81 -9.91 -3.89 -6.65
N VAL A 82 -9.59 -3.94 -5.37
CA VAL A 82 -10.24 -3.11 -4.34
C VAL A 82 -9.61 -1.73 -4.27
N VAL A 83 -8.28 -1.66 -4.22
CA VAL A 83 -7.53 -0.40 -4.00
C VAL A 83 -7.48 0.45 -5.26
N GLY A 84 -7.22 -0.16 -6.42
CA GLY A 84 -7.04 0.56 -7.67
C GLY A 84 -8.12 1.58 -8.01
N PRO A 85 -9.42 1.23 -7.89
CA PRO A 85 -10.50 2.19 -8.17
C PRO A 85 -10.58 3.38 -7.22
N LEU A 86 -9.94 3.30 -6.05
CA LEU A 86 -10.01 4.32 -5.00
C LEU A 86 -8.88 5.34 -5.05
N VAL A 87 -7.80 5.04 -5.79
CA VAL A 87 -6.55 5.82 -5.75
C VAL A 87 -6.10 6.29 -7.12
N THR A 88 -5.21 7.30 -7.12
CA THR A 88 -4.58 7.85 -8.31
C THR A 88 -3.18 8.37 -7.94
N ASP A 89 -2.41 8.82 -8.93
CA ASP A 89 -1.10 9.47 -8.73
C ASP A 89 -0.11 8.59 -7.94
N ARG A 90 0.00 7.33 -8.33
CA ARG A 90 0.86 6.35 -7.66
C ARG A 90 2.33 6.71 -7.79
N SER A 91 3.03 6.78 -6.66
CA SER A 91 4.49 6.94 -6.60
C SER A 91 5.07 5.80 -5.75
N VAL A 92 6.24 5.30 -6.13
CA VAL A 92 6.87 4.13 -5.50
C VAL A 92 8.34 4.39 -5.25
N VAL A 93 8.81 3.95 -4.07
CA VAL A 93 10.23 3.84 -3.77
C VAL A 93 10.48 2.50 -3.09
N ASP A 94 11.46 1.76 -3.61
CA ASP A 94 11.94 0.51 -3.04
C ASP A 94 13.42 0.65 -2.73
N TRP A 95 13.85 0.20 -1.55
CA TRP A 95 15.28 0.23 -1.22
C TRP A 95 15.65 -0.95 -0.34
N GLU A 96 16.93 -1.27 -0.37
CA GLU A 96 17.50 -2.32 0.47
C GLU A 96 18.01 -1.73 1.77
N ALA A 97 17.60 -2.34 2.87
CA ALA A 97 17.94 -1.89 4.22
C ALA A 97 18.69 -2.97 5.01
#